data_2cddc85be10e255c790af3475b1ea82d
#
_entry.id   2cddc85be10e255c790af3475b1ea82d
#
_cell.length_a   1.000
_cell.length_b   1.000
_cell.length_c   1.000
_cell.angle_alpha   90.00
_cell.angle_beta   90.00
_cell.angle_gamma   90.00
#
_symmetry.space_group_name_H-M   'P 1'
#
loop_
_entity.id
_entity.type
_entity.pdbx_description
1 polymer ?
#
loop_
_entity_poly.entity_id
_entity_poly.type
_entity_poly.pdbx_seq_one_letter_code
_entity_poly.pdbx_strand_id
1 'polypeptide(L)'
;MKRLLILILALTAFTLNAEAKKKPYNYHSPKYWGNIELLGGTVFSGGSNIGISTAHGYCLGHGVSMGLGLGVYMYRNELYYIYSVPMFLEAKYSPLKKGLSPFVSLRTGFNITDGLSTGFYLSPAFGIDIKRFSLFVRYGFNLFPVSVDIDFPDDNIDVTTSANLKVHALSIGFAVNF
;
A
#
# COMPACT_ATOMS: atom_id res chain seq x y z
N MET A 1 -7.34 -6.78 -17.63
CA MET A 1 -5.96 -6.82 -17.11
C MET A 1 -4.98 -5.98 -17.93
N LYS A 2 -4.79 -6.18 -19.27
CA LYS A 2 -3.84 -5.39 -20.09
C LYS A 2 -4.07 -3.87 -20.02
N ARG A 3 -5.32 -3.38 -20.02
CA ARG A 3 -5.65 -1.93 -19.96
C ARG A 3 -5.32 -1.29 -18.61
N LEU A 4 -5.45 -2.04 -17.51
CA LEU A 4 -5.09 -1.57 -16.17
C LEU A 4 -3.56 -1.45 -16.02
N LEU A 5 -2.81 -2.42 -16.57
CA LEU A 5 -1.35 -2.40 -16.60
C LEU A 5 -0.82 -1.18 -17.38
N ILE A 6 -1.44 -0.86 -18.52
CA ILE A 6 -1.08 0.31 -19.34
C ILE A 6 -1.37 1.61 -18.59
N LEU A 7 -2.48 1.69 -17.84
CA LEU A 7 -2.82 2.87 -17.04
C LEU A 7 -1.81 3.09 -15.89
N ILE A 8 -1.39 2.01 -15.22
CA ILE A 8 -0.37 2.05 -14.17
C ILE A 8 0.99 2.44 -14.76
N LEU A 9 1.37 1.87 -15.93
CA LEU A 9 2.61 2.26 -16.62
C LEU A 9 2.57 3.72 -17.10
N ALA A 10 1.44 4.21 -17.59
CA ALA A 10 1.27 5.60 -18.00
C ALA A 10 1.36 6.56 -16.80
N LEU A 11 0.76 6.20 -15.65
CA LEU A 11 0.87 6.99 -14.42
C LEU A 11 2.33 7.03 -13.90
N THR A 12 3.04 5.90 -13.94
CA THR A 12 4.47 5.86 -13.56
C THR A 12 5.36 6.62 -14.53
N ALA A 13 5.09 6.58 -15.84
CA ALA A 13 5.84 7.34 -16.84
C ALA A 13 5.63 8.86 -16.69
N PHE A 14 4.44 9.30 -16.28
CA PHE A 14 4.15 10.71 -16.01
C PHE A 14 4.92 11.24 -14.79
N THR A 15 5.10 10.40 -13.76
CA THR A 15 5.85 10.76 -12.54
C THR A 15 7.37 10.80 -12.75
N LEU A 16 7.90 10.01 -13.69
CA LEU A 16 9.33 9.99 -14.02
C LEU A 16 9.79 11.23 -14.78
N ASN A 17 8.89 11.91 -15.50
CA ASN A 17 9.17 13.17 -16.21
C ASN A 17 9.08 14.42 -15.33
N ALA A 18 8.58 14.33 -14.10
CA ALA A 18 8.69 15.41 -13.14
C ALA A 18 10.18 15.59 -12.81
N GLU A 19 10.78 16.66 -13.35
CA GLU A 19 12.20 17.00 -13.22
C GLU A 19 12.75 16.74 -11.82
N ALA A 20 13.51 15.66 -11.71
CA ALA A 20 14.18 15.27 -10.50
C ALA A 20 15.31 16.26 -10.20
N LYS A 21 14.98 17.45 -9.67
CA LYS A 21 16.00 18.39 -9.15
C LYS A 21 16.91 17.62 -8.20
N LYS A 22 18.22 17.69 -8.45
CA LYS A 22 19.31 16.94 -7.78
C LYS A 22 19.41 17.15 -6.24
N LYS A 23 18.49 17.89 -5.63
CA LYS A 23 18.50 18.17 -4.19
C LYS A 23 17.84 17.04 -3.40
N PRO A 24 18.38 16.68 -2.20
CA PRO A 24 17.76 15.71 -1.33
C PRO A 24 16.32 16.16 -1.01
N TYR A 25 15.41 15.20 -0.88
CA TYR A 25 14.04 15.50 -0.52
C TYR A 25 13.98 16.09 0.89
N ASN A 26 13.22 17.17 1.07
CA ASN A 26 13.10 17.87 2.35
C ASN A 26 11.62 17.96 2.74
N TYR A 27 11.22 17.15 3.71
CA TYR A 27 9.86 17.12 4.26
C TYR A 27 9.53 18.34 5.16
N HIS A 28 10.48 19.24 5.39
CA HIS A 28 10.28 20.42 6.23
C HIS A 28 9.89 21.68 5.45
N SER A 29 9.80 21.59 4.13
CA SER A 29 9.30 22.69 3.28
C SER A 29 7.99 22.31 2.65
N PRO A 30 6.98 23.20 2.69
CA PRO A 30 5.71 22.97 2.02
C PRO A 30 5.92 22.76 0.53
N LYS A 31 5.57 21.60 -0.01
CA LYS A 31 5.70 21.28 -1.43
C LYS A 31 4.97 19.98 -1.76
N TYR A 32 4.78 19.76 -3.05
CA TYR A 32 4.34 18.46 -3.56
C TYR A 32 5.29 17.35 -3.10
N TRP A 33 4.72 16.21 -2.77
CA TRP A 33 5.39 14.99 -2.38
C TRP A 33 4.79 13.81 -3.13
N GLY A 34 5.64 12.90 -3.56
CA GLY A 34 5.24 11.62 -4.10
C GLY A 34 6.27 10.54 -3.81
N ASN A 35 5.82 9.29 -3.85
CA ASN A 35 6.69 8.13 -3.77
C ASN A 35 6.23 7.00 -4.68
N ILE A 36 7.17 6.12 -5.00
CA ILE A 36 6.91 4.78 -5.53
C ILE A 36 7.58 3.80 -4.60
N GLU A 37 6.84 2.80 -4.15
CA GLU A 37 7.31 1.79 -3.20
C GLU A 37 7.25 0.40 -3.80
N LEU A 38 8.24 -0.42 -3.45
CA LEU A 38 8.26 -1.86 -3.61
C LEU A 38 8.41 -2.49 -2.22
N LEU A 39 7.60 -3.49 -1.92
CA LEU A 39 7.68 -4.22 -0.65
C LEU A 39 7.52 -5.71 -0.86
N GLY A 40 8.07 -6.47 0.09
CA GLY A 40 7.89 -7.91 0.18
C GLY A 40 8.02 -8.38 1.62
N GLY A 41 7.35 -9.47 1.94
CA GLY A 41 7.34 -9.96 3.31
C GLY A 41 6.58 -11.26 3.52
N THR A 42 6.12 -11.45 4.75
CA THR A 42 5.43 -12.67 5.19
C THR A 42 4.03 -12.35 5.69
N VAL A 43 3.14 -13.29 5.52
CA VAL A 43 1.76 -13.26 6.05
C VAL A 43 1.72 -14.14 7.29
N PHE A 44 1.13 -13.66 8.40
CA PHE A 44 1.11 -14.40 9.66
C PHE A 44 0.31 -15.70 9.64
N SER A 45 -0.66 -15.81 8.72
CA SER A 45 -1.37 -17.07 8.48
C SER A 45 -0.61 -18.06 7.60
N GLY A 46 0.68 -17.82 7.36
CA GLY A 46 1.53 -18.57 6.43
C GLY A 46 1.54 -17.97 5.03
N GLY A 47 2.72 -18.00 4.40
CA GLY A 47 2.89 -17.49 3.05
C GLY A 47 3.69 -16.20 2.94
N SER A 48 3.65 -15.58 1.78
CA SER A 48 4.43 -14.38 1.45
C SER A 48 3.55 -13.31 0.80
N ASN A 49 4.00 -12.06 0.84
CA ASN A 49 3.40 -10.98 0.10
C ASN A 49 4.46 -10.19 -0.67
N ILE A 50 4.06 -9.66 -1.81
CA ILE A 50 4.82 -8.70 -2.59
C ILE A 50 3.87 -7.62 -3.08
N GLY A 51 4.34 -6.38 -3.18
CA GLY A 51 3.49 -5.29 -3.64
C GLY A 51 4.28 -4.12 -4.17
N ILE A 52 3.62 -3.39 -5.05
CA ILE A 52 4.05 -2.10 -5.54
C ILE A 52 2.95 -1.08 -5.25
N SER A 53 3.33 0.11 -4.81
CA SER A 53 2.38 1.19 -4.55
C SER A 53 2.98 2.55 -4.87
N THR A 54 2.11 3.53 -5.06
CA THR A 54 2.49 4.93 -5.20
C THR A 54 1.58 5.78 -4.34
N ALA A 55 2.12 6.86 -3.78
CA ALA A 55 1.35 7.87 -3.07
C ALA A 55 1.78 9.26 -3.53
N HIS A 56 0.80 10.16 -3.57
CA HIS A 56 0.96 11.54 -4.02
C HIS A 56 0.24 12.47 -3.08
N GLY A 57 0.86 13.57 -2.71
CA GLY A 57 0.29 14.48 -1.74
C GLY A 57 1.10 15.74 -1.55
N TYR A 58 1.02 16.29 -0.37
CA TYR A 58 1.64 17.53 -0.02
C TYR A 58 2.35 17.47 1.33
N CYS A 59 3.56 18.02 1.38
CA CYS A 59 4.27 18.28 2.63
C CYS A 59 3.71 19.55 3.28
N LEU A 60 3.23 19.42 4.50
CA LEU A 60 2.67 20.54 5.27
C LEU A 60 3.78 21.37 5.94
N GLY A 61 5.02 20.93 5.88
CA GLY A 61 6.15 21.46 6.64
C GLY A 61 6.32 20.73 7.97
N HIS A 62 7.38 21.09 8.72
CA HIS A 62 7.72 20.48 10.02
C HIS A 62 7.89 18.95 10.00
N GLY A 63 8.14 18.37 8.83
CA GLY A 63 8.32 16.94 8.67
C GLY A 63 7.04 16.15 8.42
N VAL A 64 5.88 16.81 8.37
CA VAL A 64 4.58 16.16 8.13
C VAL A 64 4.24 16.20 6.66
N SER A 65 3.81 15.08 6.11
CA SER A 65 3.25 14.96 4.76
C SER A 65 2.00 14.10 4.77
N MET A 66 1.06 14.45 3.91
CA MET A 66 -0.20 13.73 3.72
C MET A 66 -0.48 13.55 2.24
N GLY A 67 -1.07 12.42 1.86
CA GLY A 67 -1.37 12.12 0.47
C GLY A 67 -2.36 10.99 0.29
N LEU A 68 -2.72 10.79 -0.96
CA LEU A 68 -3.52 9.67 -1.45
C LEU A 68 -2.63 8.72 -2.22
N GLY A 69 -2.91 7.43 -2.12
CA GLY A 69 -2.14 6.43 -2.83
C GLY A 69 -2.98 5.24 -3.25
N LEU A 70 -2.39 4.47 -4.13
CA LEU A 70 -2.91 3.20 -4.60
C LEU A 70 -1.76 2.22 -4.80
N GLY A 71 -2.08 0.92 -4.77
CA GLY A 71 -1.08 -0.12 -4.99
C GLY A 71 -1.68 -1.38 -5.59
N VAL A 72 -0.80 -2.32 -5.87
CA VAL A 72 -1.17 -3.69 -6.24
C VAL A 72 -0.34 -4.61 -5.37
N TYR A 73 -1.00 -5.44 -4.58
CA TYR A 73 -0.38 -6.41 -3.69
C TYR A 73 -0.83 -7.80 -4.07
N MET A 74 0.10 -8.73 -4.00
CA MET A 74 -0.15 -10.15 -4.17
C MET A 74 0.20 -10.84 -2.84
N TYR A 75 -0.76 -11.54 -2.30
CA TYR A 75 -0.60 -12.43 -1.15
C TYR A 75 -0.60 -13.87 -1.65
N ARG A 76 0.42 -14.61 -1.30
CA ARG A 76 0.56 -16.02 -1.68
C ARG A 76 0.58 -16.88 -0.44
N ASN A 77 -0.29 -17.89 -0.38
CA ASN A 77 -0.20 -19.01 0.53
C ASN A 77 -0.04 -20.30 -0.28
N GLU A 78 0.20 -21.44 0.37
CA GLU A 78 0.35 -22.74 -0.30
C GLU A 78 -0.87 -23.12 -1.14
N LEU A 79 -2.06 -22.67 -0.74
CA LEU A 79 -3.34 -23.05 -1.32
C LEU A 79 -3.94 -22.03 -2.29
N TYR A 80 -3.58 -20.74 -2.18
CA TYR A 80 -4.24 -19.68 -2.98
C TYR A 80 -3.36 -18.45 -3.19
N TYR A 81 -3.75 -17.67 -4.20
CA TYR A 81 -3.21 -16.35 -4.49
C TYR A 81 -4.35 -15.33 -4.37
N ILE A 82 -4.13 -14.26 -3.62
CA ILE A 82 -5.06 -13.13 -3.51
C ILE A 82 -4.38 -11.89 -4.10
N TYR A 83 -5.03 -11.29 -5.08
CA TYR A 83 -4.64 -9.97 -5.58
C TYR A 83 -5.48 -8.91 -4.88
N SER A 84 -4.84 -7.85 -4.43
CA SER A 84 -5.46 -6.76 -3.70
C SER A 84 -4.98 -5.42 -4.24
N VAL A 85 -5.93 -4.51 -4.44
CA VAL A 85 -5.67 -3.14 -4.87
C VAL A 85 -6.06 -2.21 -3.74
N PRO A 86 -5.14 -1.87 -2.82
CA PRO A 86 -5.40 -0.89 -1.79
C PRO A 86 -5.46 0.53 -2.38
N MET A 87 -6.48 1.28 -1.97
CA MET A 87 -6.60 2.72 -2.13
C MET A 87 -6.57 3.34 -0.73
N PHE A 88 -5.64 4.26 -0.49
CA PHE A 88 -5.36 4.71 0.86
C PHE A 88 -5.03 6.19 0.97
N LEU A 89 -5.31 6.75 2.14
CA LEU A 89 -4.71 7.96 2.66
C LEU A 89 -3.40 7.57 3.34
N GLU A 90 -2.34 8.34 3.12
CA GLU A 90 -1.06 8.22 3.82
C GLU A 90 -0.79 9.50 4.61
N ALA A 91 -0.43 9.33 5.88
CA ALA A 91 0.19 10.34 6.71
C ALA A 91 1.59 9.87 7.07
N LYS A 92 2.62 10.72 6.86
CA LYS A 92 4.02 10.43 7.15
C LYS A 92 4.63 11.56 7.96
N TYR A 93 5.40 11.20 8.98
CA TYR A 93 6.16 12.14 9.80
C TYR A 93 7.65 11.78 9.79
N SER A 94 8.49 12.74 9.37
CA SER A 94 9.94 12.64 9.26
C SER A 94 10.58 13.81 10.02
N PRO A 95 11.04 13.61 11.28
CA PRO A 95 11.42 14.70 12.18
C PRO A 95 12.68 15.47 11.80
N LEU A 96 13.61 14.85 11.06
CA LEU A 96 14.92 15.47 10.81
C LEU A 96 14.96 16.20 9.45
N LYS A 97 15.59 17.39 9.45
CA LYS A 97 15.81 18.19 8.24
C LYS A 97 16.96 17.69 7.35
N LYS A 98 17.77 16.76 7.85
CA LYS A 98 18.96 16.25 7.20
C LYS A 98 18.63 15.15 6.19
N GLY A 99 19.59 14.82 5.34
CA GLY A 99 19.43 13.78 4.32
C GLY A 99 19.27 12.33 4.84
N LEU A 100 19.38 12.12 6.17
CA LEU A 100 19.04 10.91 6.89
C LEU A 100 18.02 11.26 7.96
N SER A 101 16.84 10.70 7.91
CA SER A 101 15.77 10.93 8.90
C SER A 101 14.98 9.66 9.17
N PRO A 102 14.78 9.27 10.42
CA PRO A 102 13.77 8.26 10.74
C PRO A 102 12.38 8.80 10.36
N PHE A 103 11.45 7.93 10.06
CA PHE A 103 10.07 8.30 9.83
C PHE A 103 9.11 7.27 10.38
N VAL A 104 7.90 7.71 10.66
CA VAL A 104 6.73 6.87 10.87
C VAL A 104 5.68 7.25 9.82
N SER A 105 4.95 6.28 9.32
CA SER A 105 3.81 6.52 8.43
C SER A 105 2.63 5.62 8.79
N LEU A 106 1.45 6.10 8.46
CA LEU A 106 0.20 5.37 8.59
C LEU A 106 -0.58 5.48 7.30
N ARG A 107 -1.03 4.35 6.78
CA ARG A 107 -1.97 4.26 5.67
C ARG A 107 -3.27 3.69 6.17
N THR A 108 -4.37 4.28 5.74
CA THR A 108 -5.72 3.76 5.99
C THR A 108 -6.59 3.95 4.76
N GLY A 109 -7.48 3.02 4.50
CA GLY A 109 -8.32 3.07 3.31
C GLY A 109 -9.05 1.77 3.03
N PHE A 110 -9.20 1.47 1.77
CA PHE A 110 -9.95 0.30 1.29
C PHE A 110 -9.08 -0.59 0.43
N ASN A 111 -9.34 -1.88 0.50
CA ASN A 111 -8.79 -2.89 -0.40
C ASN A 111 -9.88 -3.41 -1.32
N ILE A 112 -9.59 -3.46 -2.61
CA ILE A 112 -10.41 -4.14 -3.61
C ILE A 112 -9.70 -5.45 -3.95
N THR A 113 -10.39 -6.58 -3.79
CA THR A 113 -9.87 -7.91 -4.12
C THR A 113 -10.57 -8.53 -5.32
N ASP A 114 -10.04 -9.63 -5.82
CA ASP A 114 -10.71 -10.47 -6.83
C ASP A 114 -12.13 -10.80 -6.36
N GLY A 115 -13.14 -10.56 -7.23
CA GLY A 115 -14.55 -10.69 -6.90
C GLY A 115 -15.24 -9.41 -6.43
N LEU A 116 -14.54 -8.22 -6.52
CA LEU A 116 -15.07 -6.90 -6.14
C LEU A 116 -15.44 -6.75 -4.64
N SER A 117 -14.96 -7.63 -3.79
CA SER A 117 -15.08 -7.44 -2.35
C SER A 117 -14.24 -6.26 -1.90
N THR A 118 -14.87 -5.33 -1.17
CA THR A 118 -14.19 -4.15 -0.62
C THR A 118 -13.96 -4.35 0.85
N GLY A 119 -12.70 -4.35 1.27
CA GLY A 119 -12.30 -4.53 2.65
C GLY A 119 -11.60 -3.29 3.23
N PHE A 120 -11.42 -3.28 4.54
CA PHE A 120 -10.69 -2.23 5.23
C PHE A 120 -9.18 -2.49 5.18
N TYR A 121 -8.40 -1.43 4.98
CA TYR A 121 -6.93 -1.43 4.95
C TYR A 121 -6.35 -0.48 5.99
N LEU A 122 -5.44 -1.00 6.84
CA LEU A 122 -4.67 -0.23 7.79
C LEU A 122 -3.21 -0.69 7.75
N SER A 123 -2.28 0.26 7.61
CA SER A 123 -0.88 -0.13 7.42
C SER A 123 0.09 0.90 8.00
N PRO A 124 0.47 0.76 9.28
CA PRO A 124 1.58 1.50 9.87
C PRO A 124 2.93 1.04 9.32
N ALA A 125 3.87 1.99 9.21
CA ALA A 125 5.25 1.70 8.85
C ALA A 125 6.22 2.55 9.67
N PHE A 126 7.40 2.01 9.86
CA PHE A 126 8.55 2.68 10.45
C PHE A 126 9.76 2.47 9.55
N GLY A 127 10.56 3.52 9.34
CA GLY A 127 11.71 3.43 8.44
C GLY A 127 12.67 4.60 8.55
N ILE A 128 13.55 4.64 7.57
CA ILE A 128 14.59 5.66 7.45
C ILE A 128 14.55 6.24 6.04
N ASP A 129 14.43 7.56 5.93
CA ASP A 129 14.64 8.31 4.70
C ASP A 129 16.12 8.61 4.52
N ILE A 130 16.68 8.23 3.38
CA ILE A 130 18.07 8.48 2.98
C ILE A 130 18.03 9.29 1.68
N LYS A 131 18.10 10.61 1.78
CA LYS A 131 17.95 11.53 0.65
C LYS A 131 16.58 11.35 -0.06
N ARG A 132 16.57 10.64 -1.19
CA ARG A 132 15.38 10.31 -1.98
C ARG A 132 14.88 8.89 -1.76
N PHE A 133 15.61 8.09 -1.04
CA PHE A 133 15.29 6.71 -0.81
C PHE A 133 14.73 6.52 0.58
N SER A 134 13.83 5.58 0.73
CA SER A 134 13.33 5.15 2.03
C SER A 134 13.49 3.64 2.14
N LEU A 135 13.94 3.19 3.31
CA LEU A 135 13.89 1.79 3.73
C LEU A 135 12.94 1.70 4.91
N PHE A 136 12.05 0.73 4.92
CA PHE A 136 11.04 0.64 5.97
C PHE A 136 10.58 -0.80 6.23
N VAL A 137 10.02 -0.97 7.42
CA VAL A 137 9.21 -2.13 7.81
C VAL A 137 7.77 -1.66 7.89
N ARG A 138 6.86 -2.44 7.32
CA ARG A 138 5.44 -2.15 7.24
C ARG A 138 4.63 -3.32 7.75
N TYR A 139 3.72 -3.05 8.66
CA TYR A 139 2.69 -3.99 9.05
C TYR A 139 1.42 -3.70 8.26
N GLY A 140 0.84 -4.73 7.66
CA GLY A 140 -0.41 -4.64 6.90
C GLY A 140 -1.53 -5.36 7.65
N PHE A 141 -2.62 -4.68 7.89
CA PHE A 141 -3.88 -5.23 8.38
C PHE A 141 -4.96 -5.04 7.34
N ASN A 142 -5.53 -6.17 6.90
CA ASN A 142 -6.58 -6.20 5.88
C ASN A 142 -7.77 -6.98 6.40
N LEU A 143 -8.96 -6.42 6.24
CA LEU A 143 -10.23 -7.09 6.45
C LEU A 143 -10.87 -7.32 5.09
N PHE A 144 -11.11 -8.57 4.71
CA PHE A 144 -11.81 -8.92 3.48
C PHE A 144 -13.15 -9.56 3.82
N PRO A 145 -14.27 -8.97 3.44
CA PRO A 145 -15.56 -9.66 3.51
C PRO A 145 -15.56 -10.77 2.45
N VAL A 146 -15.80 -12.00 2.89
CA VAL A 146 -15.94 -13.18 2.03
C VAL A 146 -17.36 -13.67 2.16
N SER A 147 -18.10 -13.72 1.06
CA SER A 147 -19.40 -14.39 1.01
C SER A 147 -19.18 -15.83 0.57
N VAL A 148 -19.65 -16.76 1.38
CA VAL A 148 -19.65 -18.19 1.06
C VAL A 148 -21.08 -18.57 0.78
N ASP A 149 -21.39 -18.87 -0.47
CA ASP A 149 -22.66 -19.43 -0.87
C ASP A 149 -22.59 -20.96 -0.68
N ILE A 150 -23.38 -21.48 0.22
CA ILE A 150 -23.50 -22.92 0.47
C ILE A 150 -24.78 -23.39 -0.25
N ASP A 151 -24.58 -24.04 -1.38
CA ASP A 151 -25.64 -24.65 -2.15
C ASP A 151 -25.93 -26.04 -1.58
N PHE A 152 -27.14 -26.24 -1.04
CA PHE A 152 -27.63 -27.55 -0.59
C PHE A 152 -28.50 -28.16 -1.69
N PRO A 153 -28.01 -29.16 -2.43
CA PRO A 153 -28.71 -29.69 -3.61
C PRO A 153 -30.08 -30.36 -3.33
N ASP A 154 -30.41 -30.66 -2.06
CA ASP A 154 -31.63 -31.36 -1.70
C ASP A 154 -32.81 -30.48 -1.20
N ASP A 155 -32.58 -29.20 -0.80
CA ASP A 155 -33.63 -28.44 -0.09
C ASP A 155 -34.01 -27.09 -0.70
N ASN A 156 -33.52 -26.68 -1.86
CA ASN A 156 -33.72 -25.32 -2.41
C ASN A 156 -33.46 -24.19 -1.39
N ILE A 157 -32.54 -24.37 -0.43
CA ILE A 157 -32.18 -23.39 0.57
C ILE A 157 -30.81 -22.85 0.22
N ASP A 158 -30.76 -21.65 -0.33
CA ASP A 158 -29.55 -20.91 -0.53
C ASP A 158 -29.17 -20.20 0.79
N VAL A 159 -28.12 -20.66 1.45
CA VAL A 159 -27.57 -20.00 2.65
C VAL A 159 -26.33 -19.20 2.29
N THR A 160 -26.47 -17.89 2.19
CA THR A 160 -25.34 -16.99 2.06
C THR A 160 -24.78 -16.64 3.44
N THR A 161 -23.61 -17.13 3.77
CA THR A 161 -22.90 -16.77 5.00
C THR A 161 -21.78 -15.79 4.68
N SER A 162 -21.78 -14.61 5.32
CA SER A 162 -20.70 -13.64 5.20
C SER A 162 -19.68 -13.81 6.35
N ALA A 163 -18.43 -14.00 6.01
CA ALA A 163 -17.33 -14.06 6.95
C ALA A 163 -16.30 -12.96 6.64
N ASN A 164 -15.59 -12.48 7.66
CA ASN A 164 -14.50 -11.52 7.48
C ASN A 164 -13.15 -12.24 7.60
N LEU A 165 -12.41 -12.32 6.51
CA LEU A 165 -11.04 -12.82 6.50
C LEU A 165 -10.09 -11.71 6.98
N LYS A 166 -9.35 -11.96 8.05
CA LYS A 166 -8.33 -11.05 8.57
C LYS A 166 -6.97 -11.50 8.05
N VAL A 167 -6.30 -10.64 7.31
CA VAL A 167 -4.94 -10.89 6.81
C VAL A 167 -3.97 -9.91 7.45
N HIS A 168 -3.00 -10.45 8.15
CA HIS A 168 -1.90 -9.72 8.79
C HIS A 168 -0.61 -10.03 8.05
N ALA A 169 0.14 -9.01 7.68
CA ALA A 169 1.41 -9.17 6.97
C ALA A 169 2.48 -8.27 7.57
N LEU A 170 3.72 -8.74 7.58
CA LEU A 170 4.90 -7.96 7.92
C LEU A 170 5.82 -7.91 6.69
N SER A 171 6.15 -6.72 6.25
CA SER A 171 6.90 -6.52 5.00
C SER A 171 8.08 -5.57 5.22
N ILE A 172 9.13 -5.80 4.47
CA ILE A 172 10.23 -4.84 4.29
C ILE A 172 10.04 -4.18 2.93
N GLY A 173 10.24 -2.88 2.86
CA GLY A 173 10.06 -2.14 1.63
C GLY A 173 11.13 -1.10 1.38
N PHE A 174 11.19 -0.73 0.11
CA PHE A 174 12.03 0.33 -0.41
C PHE A 174 11.16 1.32 -1.19
N ALA A 175 11.43 2.61 -1.05
CA ALA A 175 10.73 3.65 -1.80
C ALA A 175 11.68 4.66 -2.40
N VAL A 176 11.24 5.24 -3.51
CA VAL A 176 11.86 6.41 -4.16
C VAL A 176 10.91 7.59 -3.97
N ASN A 177 11.39 8.67 -3.34
CA ASN A 177 10.63 9.90 -3.08
C ASN A 177 11.03 11.00 -4.09
N PHE A 178 10.05 11.80 -4.53
CA PHE A 178 10.21 12.89 -5.50
C PHE A 178 9.25 14.06 -5.24
#